data_bf8bc037e9507e6ba1efbfc4632924eb
#
_entry.id   bf8bc037e9507e6ba1efbfc4632924eb
#
_cell.length_a   1.000
_cell.length_b   1.000
_cell.length_c   1.000
_cell.angle_alpha   90.00
_cell.angle_beta   90.00
_cell.angle_gamma   90.00
#
_symmetry.space_group_name_H-M   'P 1'
#
loop_
_entity.id
_entity.type
_entity.pdbx_description
1 polymer ?
#
loop_
_entity_poly.entity_id
_entity_poly.type
_entity_poly.pdbx_seq_one_letter_code
_entity_poly.pdbx_strand_id
1 'polypeptide(L)' 'MPVEPAAVDHPPHPLHALATFELDAYRHQLERAIARFDAQDPVPPARADLQASLDAVIAEQHARAKIARF' A
#
# COMPACT_ATOMS: atom_id res chain seq x y z
N MET A 1 13.67 -8.51 -20.46
CA MET A 1 12.58 -7.61 -20.05
C MET A 1 12.88 -7.03 -18.68
N PRO A 2 13.05 -5.74 -18.60
CA PRO A 2 13.35 -5.17 -17.31
C PRO A 2 12.17 -5.27 -16.35
N VAL A 3 12.45 -5.68 -15.15
CA VAL A 3 11.45 -5.67 -14.08
C VAL A 3 11.72 -4.44 -13.23
N GLU A 4 10.73 -3.66 -12.96
CA GLU A 4 10.90 -2.51 -12.09
C GLU A 4 11.03 -2.97 -10.65
N PRO A 5 12.20 -2.81 -10.04
CA PRO A 5 12.43 -3.38 -8.72
C PRO A 5 11.63 -2.71 -7.61
N ALA A 6 11.12 -1.52 -7.86
CA ALA A 6 10.32 -0.79 -6.89
C ALA A 6 8.83 -0.86 -7.17
N ALA A 7 8.42 -1.61 -8.19
CA ALA A 7 7.01 -1.72 -8.52
C ALA A 7 6.26 -2.49 -7.45
N VAL A 8 5.14 -1.93 -7.00
CA VAL A 8 4.19 -2.60 -6.14
C VAL A 8 3.03 -3.04 -7.03
N ASP A 9 2.70 -4.32 -7.00
CA ASP A 9 1.58 -4.84 -7.75
C ASP A 9 0.29 -4.27 -7.18
N HIS A 10 -0.43 -3.54 -8.02
CA HIS A 10 -1.75 -3.06 -7.64
C HIS A 10 -2.73 -4.24 -7.67
N PRO A 11 -3.55 -4.38 -6.62
CA PRO A 11 -4.55 -5.43 -6.63
C PRO A 11 -5.56 -5.19 -7.77
N PRO A 12 -6.09 -6.27 -8.36
CA PRO A 12 -7.03 -6.14 -9.49
C PRO A 12 -8.42 -5.64 -9.07
N HIS A 13 -8.66 -5.45 -7.80
CA HIS A 13 -9.95 -5.04 -7.26
C HIS A 13 -9.80 -3.77 -6.42
N PRO A 14 -10.89 -2.98 -6.26
CA PRO A 14 -10.88 -1.85 -5.33
C PRO A 14 -10.58 -2.31 -3.90
N LEU A 15 -10.04 -1.41 -3.08
CA LEU A 15 -9.64 -1.77 -1.70
C LEU A 15 -10.76 -2.39 -0.89
N HIS A 16 -11.98 -1.87 -1.03
CA HIS A 16 -13.13 -2.39 -0.27
C HIS A 16 -13.53 -3.81 -0.66
N ALA A 17 -13.08 -4.29 -1.81
CA ALA A 17 -13.35 -5.65 -2.28
C ALA A 17 -12.27 -6.65 -1.89
N LEU A 18 -11.16 -6.20 -1.31
CA LEU A 18 -10.08 -7.08 -0.89
C LEU A 18 -10.43 -7.79 0.43
N ALA A 19 -10.02 -9.04 0.55
CA ALA A 19 -10.09 -9.73 1.82
C ALA A 19 -9.14 -9.08 2.83
N THR A 20 -9.40 -9.27 4.11
CA THR A 20 -8.60 -8.66 5.18
C THR A 20 -7.12 -9.01 5.06
N PHE A 21 -6.79 -10.27 4.76
CA PHE A 21 -5.40 -10.68 4.62
C PHE A 21 -4.74 -10.07 3.38
N GLU A 22 -5.50 -9.89 2.29
CA GLU A 22 -4.99 -9.26 1.07
C GLU A 22 -4.66 -7.79 1.32
N LEU A 23 -5.52 -7.11 2.06
CA LEU A 23 -5.33 -5.72 2.41
C LEU A 23 -4.08 -5.54 3.28
N ASP A 24 -3.88 -6.43 4.25
CA ASP A 24 -2.72 -6.41 5.11
C ASP A 24 -1.43 -6.69 4.34
N ALA A 25 -1.46 -7.66 3.43
CA ALA A 25 -0.31 -7.96 2.57
C ALA A 25 0.04 -6.76 1.68
N TYR A 26 -0.95 -6.11 1.10
CA TYR A 26 -0.73 -4.92 0.29
C TYR A 26 -0.14 -3.78 1.11
N ARG A 27 -0.63 -3.57 2.32
CA ARG A 27 -0.07 -2.59 3.24
C ARG A 27 1.42 -2.82 3.47
N HIS A 28 1.82 -4.06 3.75
CA HIS A 28 3.22 -4.39 3.97
C HIS A 28 4.10 -4.16 2.73
N GLN A 29 3.56 -4.45 1.54
CA GLN A 29 4.28 -4.16 0.30
C GLN A 29 4.51 -2.66 0.14
N LEU A 30 3.50 -1.85 0.41
CA LEU A 30 3.60 -0.39 0.32
C LEU A 30 4.61 0.16 1.33
N GLU A 31 4.57 -0.33 2.56
CA GLU A 31 5.50 0.11 3.61
C GLU A 31 6.95 -0.20 3.22
N ARG A 32 7.21 -1.39 2.68
CA ARG A 32 8.55 -1.77 2.25
C ARG A 32 9.03 -0.95 1.06
N ALA A 33 8.15 -0.69 0.10
CA ALA A 33 8.50 0.12 -1.07
C ALA A 33 8.81 1.55 -0.66
N ILE A 34 8.03 2.13 0.25
CA ILE A 34 8.27 3.47 0.76
C ILE A 34 9.62 3.54 1.48
N ALA A 35 9.93 2.54 2.31
CA ALA A 35 11.21 2.49 3.01
C ALA A 35 12.39 2.45 2.04
N ARG A 36 12.26 1.71 0.93
CA ARG A 36 13.30 1.68 -0.09
C ARG A 36 13.48 3.02 -0.77
N PHE A 37 12.39 3.71 -1.07
CA PHE A 37 12.47 5.04 -1.69
C PHE A 37 13.05 6.06 -0.71
N ASP A 38 12.72 5.98 0.56
CA ASP A 38 13.27 6.89 1.58
C ASP A 38 14.78 6.72 1.76
N ALA A 39 15.31 5.55 1.40
CA ALA A 39 16.75 5.31 1.45
C ALA A 39 17.50 5.88 0.24
N GLN A 40 16.79 6.37 -0.76
CA GLN A 40 17.41 6.97 -1.95
C GLN A 40 17.60 8.48 -1.76
N ASP A 41 18.60 9.01 -2.44
CA ASP A 41 18.90 10.45 -2.41
C ASP A 41 19.15 10.92 -3.84
N PRO A 42 18.28 11.74 -4.43
CA PRO A 42 17.03 12.24 -3.84
C PRO A 42 15.92 11.20 -3.81
N VAL A 43 14.92 11.41 -2.95
CA VAL A 43 13.77 10.53 -2.87
C VAL A 43 12.92 10.67 -4.15
N PRO A 44 12.59 9.55 -4.82
CA PRO A 44 11.80 9.61 -6.05
C PRO A 44 10.40 10.18 -5.84
N PRO A 45 9.85 10.91 -6.83
CA PRO A 45 8.48 11.44 -6.73
C PRO A 45 7.41 10.36 -6.57
N ALA A 46 7.66 9.16 -7.07
CA ALA A 46 6.72 8.03 -6.92
C ALA A 46 6.43 7.67 -5.46
N ARG A 47 7.30 8.07 -4.54
CA ARG A 47 7.08 7.83 -3.11
C ARG A 47 5.78 8.49 -2.63
N ALA A 48 5.42 9.66 -3.15
CA ALA A 48 4.18 10.34 -2.78
C ALA A 48 2.95 9.54 -3.19
N ASP A 49 2.98 8.89 -4.37
CA ASP A 49 1.89 8.06 -4.83
C ASP A 49 1.74 6.81 -3.94
N LEU A 50 2.85 6.21 -3.53
CA LEU A 50 2.82 5.07 -2.62
C LEU A 50 2.27 5.46 -1.26
N GLN A 51 2.63 6.65 -0.77
CA GLN A 51 2.11 7.13 0.52
C GLN A 51 0.58 7.34 0.44
N ALA A 52 0.08 7.90 -0.65
CA ALA A 52 -1.36 8.07 -0.84
C ALA A 52 -2.08 6.72 -0.85
N SER A 53 -1.50 5.72 -1.51
CA SER A 53 -2.06 4.36 -1.52
C SER A 53 -2.04 3.74 -0.13
N LEU A 54 -0.97 3.92 0.62
CA LEU A 54 -0.86 3.42 1.99
C LEU A 54 -1.92 4.06 2.90
N ASP A 55 -2.10 5.38 2.78
CA ASP A 55 -3.11 6.10 3.57
C ASP A 55 -4.51 5.55 3.29
N ALA A 56 -4.81 5.25 2.02
CA ALA A 56 -6.10 4.67 1.65
C ALA A 56 -6.29 3.27 2.23
N VAL A 57 -5.25 2.45 2.24
CA VAL A 57 -5.29 1.11 2.85
C VAL A 57 -5.56 1.20 4.35
N ILE A 58 -4.85 2.09 5.03
CA ILE A 58 -5.02 2.29 6.48
C ILE A 58 -6.45 2.75 6.79
N ALA A 59 -6.99 3.67 5.99
CA ALA A 59 -8.36 4.14 6.16
C ALA A 59 -9.36 3.01 6.00
N GLU A 60 -9.17 2.13 5.03
CA GLU A 60 -10.03 0.97 4.83
C GLU A 60 -9.95 0.00 6.02
N GLN A 61 -8.76 -0.25 6.53
CA GLN A 61 -8.55 -1.11 7.69
C GLN A 61 -9.25 -0.55 8.93
N HIS A 62 -9.17 0.77 9.15
CA HIS A 62 -9.84 1.42 10.26
C HIS A 62 -11.37 1.34 10.13
N ALA A 63 -11.90 1.50 8.93
CA ALA A 63 -13.34 1.38 8.68
C ALA A 63 -13.83 -0.02 9.02
N ARG A 64 -13.09 -1.06 8.64
CA ARG A 64 -13.43 -2.45 8.95
C ARG A 64 -13.38 -2.73 10.44
N ALA A 65 -12.39 -2.17 11.14
CA ALA A 65 -12.26 -2.34 12.58
C ALA A 65 -13.45 -1.73 13.33
N LYS A 66 -13.97 -0.59 12.86
CA LYS A 66 -15.17 0.02 13.44
C LYS A 66 -16.40 -0.85 13.27
N ILE A 67 -16.58 -1.44 12.08
CA ILE A 67 -17.71 -2.32 11.81
C ILE A 67 -17.63 -3.57 12.68
N ALA A 68 -16.43 -4.13 12.84
CA ALA A 68 -16.23 -5.36 13.59
C ALA A 68 -16.49 -5.23 15.10
N ARG A 69 -16.64 -4.00 15.59
CA ARG A 69 -16.91 -3.74 17.02
C ARG A 69 -18.38 -3.82 17.40
N PHE A 70 -19.26 -3.99 16.46
CA PHE A 70 -20.70 -4.10 16.72
C PHE A 70 -21.14 -5.52 17.05
#